data_dd67b1649231a7ca4c0c079ebfa4d2cf
#
_entry.id   dd67b1649231a7ca4c0c079ebfa4d2cf
#
_cell.length_a   1.000
_cell.length_b   1.000
_cell.length_c   1.000
_cell.angle_alpha   90.00
_cell.angle_beta   90.00
_cell.angle_gamma   90.00
#
_symmetry.space_group_name_H-M   'P 1'
#
loop_
_entity.id
_entity.type
_entity.pdbx_description
1 polymer ?
#
loop_
_entity_poly.entity_id
_entity_poly.type
_entity_poly.pdbx_seq_one_letter_code
_entity_poly.pdbx_strand_id
1 'polypeptide(L)'
;MSTKARKPSTKQRALEILRRIKALYPDATCSLDYQTPVQLLIATILSAQCTDERVNKVTPELFRRYPDAAAIAAAELDDIITLVKSTGFFRNKAKNIQGACRLIMTEFGGEVPQTMEALLTLPGVARKTANVVLANAFGIHMGVTVDTHVKRLSYRLGLTKHLDPVRVEQDLIKLLPRPDWENWSIRLIYHGRAVCNARKPACDRCLLADLCPSAFNPAAHSPTKKLGKTSIQDTAASKKLLKSVALEQDIQVT
;
A
#
# COMPACT_ATOMS: atom_id res chain seq x y z
N MET A 1 -18.49 -45.12 12.71
CA MET A 1 -18.63 -43.75 13.30
C MET A 1 -17.79 -42.77 12.45
N SER A 2 -18.44 -41.98 11.60
CA SER A 2 -17.73 -41.07 10.70
C SER A 2 -17.41 -39.80 11.51
N THR A 3 -16.16 -39.61 11.87
CA THR A 3 -15.67 -38.36 12.48
C THR A 3 -15.72 -37.25 11.44
N LYS A 4 -16.74 -36.42 11.51
CA LYS A 4 -16.78 -35.17 10.72
C LYS A 4 -15.52 -34.33 11.02
N ALA A 5 -14.58 -34.31 10.08
CA ALA A 5 -13.38 -33.52 10.17
C ALA A 5 -13.81 -32.02 10.43
N ARG A 6 -13.36 -31.47 11.55
CA ARG A 6 -13.66 -30.11 11.96
C ARG A 6 -13.07 -29.14 10.93
N LYS A 7 -13.90 -28.26 10.33
CA LYS A 7 -13.40 -27.26 9.39
C LYS A 7 -12.26 -26.45 10.04
N PRO A 8 -11.14 -26.21 9.34
CA PRO A 8 -10.03 -25.45 9.89
C PRO A 8 -10.46 -24.04 10.30
N SER A 9 -9.92 -23.55 11.41
CA SER A 9 -10.15 -22.17 11.86
C SER A 9 -9.60 -21.18 10.82
N THR A 10 -10.08 -19.93 10.85
CA THR A 10 -9.57 -18.88 9.96
C THR A 10 -8.07 -18.70 10.09
N LYS A 11 -7.52 -18.80 11.30
CA LYS A 11 -6.08 -18.72 11.57
C LYS A 11 -5.32 -19.90 10.94
N GLN A 12 -5.78 -21.12 11.12
CA GLN A 12 -5.17 -22.30 10.50
C GLN A 12 -5.17 -22.21 8.97
N ARG A 13 -6.29 -21.74 8.40
CA ARG A 13 -6.40 -21.52 6.95
C ARG A 13 -5.46 -20.40 6.48
N ALA A 14 -5.34 -19.30 7.21
CA ALA A 14 -4.42 -18.21 6.90
C ALA A 14 -2.96 -18.67 6.88
N LEU A 15 -2.56 -19.50 7.85
CA LEU A 15 -1.20 -20.05 7.91
C LEU A 15 -0.91 -21.02 6.76
N GLU A 16 -1.88 -21.86 6.39
CA GLU A 16 -1.72 -22.74 5.23
C GLU A 16 -1.66 -21.96 3.91
N ILE A 17 -2.49 -20.91 3.76
CA ILE A 17 -2.40 -20.01 2.61
C ILE A 17 -1.01 -19.33 2.58
N LEU A 18 -0.52 -18.84 3.72
CA LEU A 18 0.80 -18.23 3.82
C LEU A 18 1.90 -19.21 3.39
N ARG A 19 1.86 -20.46 3.85
CA ARG A 19 2.83 -21.51 3.48
C ARG A 19 2.84 -21.73 1.96
N ARG A 20 1.66 -21.86 1.35
CA ARG A 20 1.55 -22.08 -0.11
C ARG A 20 1.97 -20.87 -0.92
N ILE A 21 1.59 -19.66 -0.51
CA ILE A 21 1.92 -18.46 -1.26
C ILE A 21 3.42 -18.12 -1.17
N LYS A 22 4.09 -18.49 -0.07
CA LYS A 22 5.56 -18.45 0.06
C LYS A 22 6.23 -19.36 -0.96
N ALA A 23 5.73 -20.57 -1.12
CA ALA A 23 6.26 -21.54 -2.10
C ALA A 23 5.98 -21.10 -3.55
N LEU A 24 4.85 -20.44 -3.80
CA LEU A 24 4.49 -19.96 -5.13
C LEU A 24 5.32 -18.74 -5.57
N TYR A 25 5.68 -17.86 -4.62
CA TYR A 25 6.39 -16.61 -4.86
C TYR A 25 7.55 -16.47 -3.88
N PRO A 26 8.59 -17.32 -3.97
CA PRO A 26 9.71 -17.31 -3.02
C PRO A 26 10.48 -15.99 -3.10
N ASP A 27 10.67 -15.47 -4.32
CA ASP A 27 11.47 -14.28 -4.62
C ASP A 27 10.63 -12.97 -4.63
N ALA A 28 9.43 -13.01 -4.06
CA ALA A 28 8.58 -11.82 -4.00
C ALA A 28 9.17 -10.79 -3.04
N THR A 29 9.71 -9.74 -3.62
CA THR A 29 10.33 -8.59 -2.93
C THR A 29 9.71 -7.29 -3.40
N CYS A 30 10.09 -6.17 -2.79
CA CYS A 30 9.74 -4.84 -3.27
C CYS A 30 10.22 -4.68 -4.73
N SER A 31 9.31 -4.28 -5.61
CA SER A 31 9.59 -4.14 -7.04
C SER A 31 10.22 -2.79 -7.42
N LEU A 32 10.41 -1.89 -6.46
CA LEU A 32 11.12 -0.63 -6.66
C LEU A 32 12.63 -0.86 -6.54
N ASP A 33 13.38 -0.28 -7.46
CA ASP A 33 14.85 -0.33 -7.47
C ASP A 33 15.42 0.79 -6.57
N TYR A 34 16.21 0.41 -5.57
CA TYR A 34 16.85 1.34 -4.63
C TYR A 34 18.13 0.74 -4.03
N GLN A 35 19.02 1.61 -3.57
CA GLN A 35 20.26 1.23 -2.87
C GLN A 35 20.30 1.78 -1.44
N THR A 36 19.57 2.86 -1.16
CA THR A 36 19.56 3.51 0.15
C THR A 36 18.12 3.74 0.65
N PRO A 37 17.92 3.93 1.96
CA PRO A 37 16.59 4.25 2.51
C PRO A 37 15.98 5.52 1.89
N VAL A 38 16.78 6.54 1.60
CA VAL A 38 16.33 7.77 0.91
C VAL A 38 15.80 7.46 -0.48
N GLN A 39 16.52 6.64 -1.26
CA GLN A 39 16.10 6.23 -2.59
C GLN A 39 14.78 5.44 -2.54
N LEU A 40 14.63 4.53 -1.58
CA LEU A 40 13.36 3.81 -1.39
C LEU A 40 12.20 4.75 -1.05
N LEU A 41 12.43 5.69 -0.14
CA LEU A 41 11.41 6.69 0.24
C LEU A 41 10.95 7.49 -0.99
N ILE A 42 11.88 8.00 -1.77
CA ILE A 42 11.61 8.79 -2.99
C ILE A 42 10.88 7.94 -4.02
N ALA A 43 11.38 6.74 -4.31
CA ALA A 43 10.74 5.81 -5.24
C ALA A 43 9.31 5.47 -4.82
N THR A 44 9.06 5.29 -3.51
CA THR A 44 7.72 5.01 -2.98
C THR A 44 6.79 6.23 -3.10
N ILE A 45 7.27 7.45 -2.89
CA ILE A 45 6.48 8.68 -3.15
C ILE A 45 6.14 8.76 -4.65
N LEU A 46 7.08 8.46 -5.53
CA LEU A 46 6.87 8.46 -6.98
C LEU A 46 5.89 7.37 -7.44
N SER A 47 5.79 6.23 -6.73
CA SER A 47 4.89 5.12 -7.10
C SER A 47 3.42 5.40 -6.81
N ALA A 48 3.08 6.49 -6.12
CA ALA A 48 1.69 6.88 -5.90
C ALA A 48 0.96 7.11 -7.25
N GLN A 49 -0.03 6.25 -7.56
CA GLN A 49 -0.77 6.25 -8.84
C GLN A 49 0.15 6.13 -10.08
N CYS A 50 1.27 5.47 -9.94
CA CYS A 50 2.22 5.18 -11.00
C CYS A 50 2.68 3.72 -10.89
N THR A 51 3.04 3.10 -12.01
CA THR A 51 3.59 1.73 -11.97
C THR A 51 5.04 1.74 -11.51
N ASP A 52 5.44 0.71 -10.75
CA ASP A 52 6.82 0.55 -10.27
C ASP A 52 7.81 0.49 -11.46
N GLU A 53 7.42 -0.17 -12.56
CA GLU A 53 8.20 -0.18 -13.80
C GLU A 53 8.49 1.24 -14.33
N ARG A 54 7.51 2.14 -14.28
CA ARG A 54 7.71 3.53 -14.71
C ARG A 54 8.63 4.28 -13.74
N VAL A 55 8.48 4.03 -12.44
CA VAL A 55 9.35 4.63 -11.42
C VAL A 55 10.78 4.17 -11.64
N ASN A 56 11.02 2.86 -11.82
CA ASN A 56 12.35 2.29 -12.05
C ASN A 56 13.02 2.77 -13.35
N LYS A 57 12.24 3.26 -14.33
CA LYS A 57 12.81 3.94 -15.53
C LYS A 57 13.24 5.38 -15.28
N VAL A 58 12.69 6.02 -14.25
CA VAL A 58 12.92 7.45 -13.94
C VAL A 58 14.00 7.63 -12.88
N THR A 59 13.98 6.80 -11.86
CA THR A 59 14.85 6.95 -10.68
C THR A 59 16.34 6.83 -10.94
N PRO A 60 16.86 6.04 -11.89
CA PRO A 60 18.29 5.97 -12.13
C PRO A 60 18.93 7.33 -12.48
N GLU A 61 18.31 8.11 -13.36
CA GLU A 61 18.82 9.43 -13.72
C GLU A 61 18.63 10.45 -12.58
N LEU A 62 17.51 10.36 -11.84
CA LEU A 62 17.29 11.18 -10.66
C LEU A 62 18.38 10.94 -9.60
N PHE A 63 18.69 9.69 -9.28
CA PHE A 63 19.69 9.33 -8.26
C PHE A 63 21.14 9.50 -8.72
N ARG A 64 21.39 9.46 -10.03
CA ARG A 64 22.70 9.81 -10.58
C ARG A 64 23.00 11.30 -10.38
N ARG A 65 22.00 12.18 -10.58
CA ARG A 65 22.14 13.63 -10.40
C ARG A 65 22.11 14.06 -8.93
N TYR A 66 21.24 13.42 -8.15
CA TYR A 66 20.97 13.76 -6.76
C TYR A 66 21.04 12.48 -5.91
N PRO A 67 22.25 12.06 -5.50
CA PRO A 67 22.47 10.74 -4.89
C PRO A 67 21.90 10.60 -3.48
N ASP A 68 21.69 11.68 -2.75
CA ASP A 68 21.28 11.70 -1.36
C ASP A 68 20.23 12.79 -1.03
N ALA A 69 19.82 12.84 0.23
CA ALA A 69 18.83 13.81 0.70
C ALA A 69 19.34 15.26 0.59
N ALA A 70 20.63 15.50 0.83
CA ALA A 70 21.20 16.83 0.79
C ALA A 70 21.18 17.38 -0.64
N ALA A 71 21.58 16.58 -1.61
CA ALA A 71 21.58 16.96 -3.03
C ALA A 71 20.16 17.28 -3.52
N ILE A 72 19.13 16.48 -3.14
CA ILE A 72 17.73 16.73 -3.51
C ILE A 72 17.17 17.95 -2.80
N ALA A 73 17.49 18.16 -1.52
CA ALA A 73 17.05 19.31 -0.76
C ALA A 73 17.54 20.64 -1.36
N ALA A 74 18.76 20.64 -1.89
CA ALA A 74 19.42 21.79 -2.51
C ALA A 74 19.12 21.95 -4.01
N ALA A 75 18.52 20.95 -4.67
CA ALA A 75 18.26 20.96 -6.11
C ALA A 75 17.28 22.08 -6.51
N GLU A 76 17.39 22.56 -7.75
CA GLU A 76 16.35 23.37 -8.34
C GLU A 76 15.07 22.54 -8.57
N LEU A 77 13.93 23.05 -8.10
CA LEU A 77 12.68 22.28 -8.15
C LEU A 77 12.28 21.90 -9.58
N ASP A 78 12.52 22.78 -10.56
CA ASP A 78 12.18 22.54 -11.96
C ASP A 78 13.01 21.42 -12.59
N ASP A 79 14.22 21.20 -12.12
CA ASP A 79 15.05 20.06 -12.54
C ASP A 79 14.44 18.73 -12.04
N ILE A 80 14.02 18.69 -10.77
CA ILE A 80 13.33 17.52 -10.22
C ILE A 80 12.03 17.26 -11.00
N ILE A 81 11.24 18.32 -11.24
CA ILE A 81 9.99 18.26 -12.02
C ILE A 81 10.24 17.64 -13.39
N THR A 82 11.28 18.10 -14.08
CA THR A 82 11.66 17.61 -15.43
C THR A 82 11.98 16.11 -15.39
N LEU A 83 12.78 15.68 -14.43
CA LEU A 83 13.17 14.27 -14.27
C LEU A 83 12.00 13.35 -13.97
N VAL A 84 11.06 13.77 -13.11
CA VAL A 84 9.95 12.91 -12.66
C VAL A 84 8.68 13.07 -13.48
N LYS A 85 8.69 13.87 -14.56
CA LYS A 85 7.51 14.26 -15.35
C LYS A 85 6.61 13.09 -15.77
N SER A 86 7.21 11.96 -16.13
CA SER A 86 6.46 10.79 -16.62
C SER A 86 5.77 9.96 -15.55
N THR A 87 5.90 10.31 -14.25
CA THR A 87 5.31 9.55 -13.13
C THR A 87 3.87 9.96 -12.80
N GLY A 88 3.28 10.96 -13.49
CA GLY A 88 1.98 11.54 -13.16
C GLY A 88 2.00 12.35 -11.85
N PHE A 89 1.12 13.34 -11.73
CA PHE A 89 1.10 14.28 -10.57
C PHE A 89 2.48 14.82 -10.20
N PHE A 90 3.35 14.91 -11.17
CA PHE A 90 4.78 15.11 -11.04
C PHE A 90 5.18 16.39 -10.27
N ARG A 91 4.42 17.49 -10.42
CA ARG A 91 4.71 18.76 -9.71
C ARG A 91 4.55 18.61 -8.20
N ASN A 92 3.46 17.94 -7.76
CA ASN A 92 3.24 17.68 -6.34
C ASN A 92 4.24 16.65 -5.80
N LYS A 93 4.56 15.61 -6.59
CA LYS A 93 5.57 14.63 -6.22
C LYS A 93 6.95 15.24 -6.07
N ALA A 94 7.37 16.11 -7.01
CA ALA A 94 8.65 16.82 -6.91
C ALA A 94 8.72 17.71 -5.65
N LYS A 95 7.66 18.49 -5.38
CA LYS A 95 7.58 19.29 -4.15
C LYS A 95 7.65 18.43 -2.89
N ASN A 96 6.93 17.30 -2.86
CA ASN A 96 6.92 16.39 -1.72
C ASN A 96 8.30 15.75 -1.51
N ILE A 97 8.97 15.29 -2.58
CA ILE A 97 10.32 14.71 -2.51
C ILE A 97 11.30 15.75 -1.95
N GLN A 98 11.31 16.95 -2.52
CA GLN A 98 12.22 17.99 -2.05
C GLN A 98 11.92 18.41 -0.60
N GLY A 99 10.64 18.59 -0.25
CA GLY A 99 10.21 18.91 1.11
C GLY A 99 10.55 17.82 2.11
N ALA A 100 10.37 16.55 1.76
CA ALA A 100 10.78 15.42 2.59
C ALA A 100 12.29 15.40 2.82
N CYS A 101 13.09 15.61 1.77
CA CYS A 101 14.55 15.66 1.89
C CYS A 101 15.02 16.86 2.72
N ARG A 102 14.38 18.02 2.61
CA ARG A 102 14.69 19.19 3.47
C ARG A 102 14.43 18.87 4.95
N LEU A 103 13.28 18.28 5.29
CA LEU A 103 12.98 17.88 6.65
C LEU A 103 13.94 16.80 7.17
N ILE A 104 14.33 15.85 6.32
CA ILE A 104 15.35 14.84 6.67
C ILE A 104 16.66 15.53 7.05
N MET A 105 17.07 16.57 6.31
CA MET A 105 18.29 17.30 6.63
C MET A 105 18.17 18.14 7.91
N THR A 106 17.04 18.81 8.14
CA THR A 106 16.89 19.74 9.28
C THR A 106 16.52 19.05 10.59
N GLU A 107 15.65 18.04 10.55
CA GLU A 107 15.06 17.42 11.74
C GLU A 107 15.65 16.03 12.06
N PHE A 108 16.25 15.36 11.06
CA PHE A 108 16.68 13.96 11.22
C PHE A 108 18.17 13.74 10.87
N GLY A 109 18.97 14.79 10.85
CA GLY A 109 20.43 14.69 10.66
C GLY A 109 20.86 14.09 9.32
N GLY A 110 20.02 14.17 8.29
CA GLY A 110 20.29 13.60 6.96
C GLY A 110 19.85 12.13 6.78
N GLU A 111 19.35 11.48 7.84
CA GLU A 111 18.95 10.08 7.81
C GLU A 111 17.42 9.93 7.76
N VAL A 112 16.93 8.93 7.02
CA VAL A 112 15.49 8.61 7.00
C VAL A 112 15.05 8.12 8.37
N PRO A 113 14.03 8.72 9.00
CA PRO A 113 13.58 8.30 10.32
C PRO A 113 13.01 6.89 10.32
N GLN A 114 13.22 6.16 11.42
CA GLN A 114 12.88 4.75 11.57
C GLN A 114 11.62 4.51 12.42
N THR A 115 10.79 5.54 12.62
CA THR A 115 9.52 5.39 13.31
C THR A 115 8.34 5.80 12.42
N MET A 116 7.18 5.22 12.66
CA MET A 116 5.96 5.55 11.92
C MET A 116 5.59 7.02 12.09
N GLU A 117 5.66 7.50 13.31
CA GLU A 117 5.31 8.87 13.69
C GLU A 117 6.17 9.88 12.95
N ALA A 118 7.48 9.69 12.95
CA ALA A 118 8.42 10.58 12.28
C ALA A 118 8.27 10.53 10.75
N LEU A 119 8.08 9.34 10.17
CA LEU A 119 7.87 9.21 8.73
C LEU A 119 6.58 9.93 8.26
N LEU A 120 5.53 9.91 9.08
CA LEU A 120 4.27 10.59 8.74
C LEU A 120 4.36 12.13 8.75
N THR A 121 5.42 12.72 9.33
CA THR A 121 5.67 14.17 9.24
C THR A 121 6.21 14.59 7.88
N LEU A 122 6.77 13.65 7.11
CA LEU A 122 7.40 13.94 5.83
C LEU A 122 6.36 14.19 4.73
N PRO A 123 6.48 15.24 3.92
CA PRO A 123 5.59 15.51 2.80
C PRO A 123 5.48 14.32 1.84
N GLY A 124 4.25 13.98 1.47
CA GLY A 124 3.97 12.87 0.55
C GLY A 124 4.05 11.47 1.16
N VAL A 125 4.29 11.37 2.47
CA VAL A 125 4.38 10.10 3.18
C VAL A 125 3.09 9.82 3.95
N ALA A 126 2.29 8.91 3.41
CA ALA A 126 1.15 8.33 4.12
C ALA A 126 1.56 7.02 4.82
N ARG A 127 0.67 6.49 5.70
CA ARG A 127 0.90 5.23 6.43
C ARG A 127 1.39 4.08 5.54
N LYS A 128 0.84 3.96 4.32
CA LYS A 128 1.27 2.94 3.37
C LYS A 128 2.74 3.13 2.96
N THR A 129 3.13 4.36 2.62
CA THR A 129 4.53 4.70 2.26
C THR A 129 5.47 4.41 3.43
N ALA A 130 5.09 4.83 4.64
CA ALA A 130 5.88 4.59 5.84
C ALA A 130 6.07 3.08 6.12
N ASN A 131 5.02 2.25 5.98
CA ASN A 131 5.12 0.80 6.12
C ASN A 131 6.10 0.18 5.12
N VAL A 132 6.05 0.60 3.85
CA VAL A 132 6.98 0.09 2.82
C VAL A 132 8.43 0.45 3.17
N VAL A 133 8.68 1.69 3.57
CA VAL A 133 10.02 2.16 3.94
C VAL A 133 10.54 1.44 5.17
N LEU A 134 9.75 1.38 6.24
CA LEU A 134 10.14 0.70 7.48
C LEU A 134 10.46 -0.78 7.26
N ALA A 135 9.61 -1.47 6.52
CA ALA A 135 9.78 -2.90 6.29
C ALA A 135 10.98 -3.22 5.37
N ASN A 136 11.12 -2.50 4.25
CA ASN A 136 12.09 -2.86 3.23
C ASN A 136 13.49 -2.22 3.45
N ALA A 137 13.56 -1.03 4.06
CA ALA A 137 14.85 -0.40 4.34
C ALA A 137 15.41 -0.77 5.71
N PHE A 138 14.55 -1.07 6.70
CA PHE A 138 14.96 -1.24 8.10
C PHE A 138 14.53 -2.57 8.72
N GLY A 139 13.75 -3.41 8.05
CA GLY A 139 13.22 -4.65 8.60
C GLY A 139 12.19 -4.45 9.72
N ILE A 140 11.63 -3.25 9.85
CA ILE A 140 10.68 -2.88 10.89
C ILE A 140 9.25 -3.10 10.40
N HIS A 141 8.63 -4.20 10.83
CA HIS A 141 7.26 -4.56 10.42
C HIS A 141 6.23 -3.94 11.38
N MET A 142 5.60 -2.84 10.96
CA MET A 142 4.59 -2.11 11.76
C MET A 142 3.15 -2.49 11.42
N GLY A 143 2.92 -3.17 10.30
CA GLY A 143 1.60 -3.61 9.85
C GLY A 143 1.64 -4.31 8.50
N VAL A 144 0.47 -4.76 8.06
CA VAL A 144 0.26 -5.33 6.72
C VAL A 144 -0.13 -4.20 5.77
N THR A 145 0.66 -3.98 4.73
CA THR A 145 0.34 -2.98 3.70
C THR A 145 -0.88 -3.41 2.89
N VAL A 146 -2.02 -2.72 3.04
CA VAL A 146 -3.28 -3.06 2.39
C VAL A 146 -3.52 -2.19 1.16
N ASP A 147 -3.22 -2.73 -0.02
CA ASP A 147 -3.59 -2.16 -1.31
C ASP A 147 -4.89 -2.77 -1.87
N THR A 148 -5.24 -2.45 -3.11
CA THR A 148 -6.42 -2.99 -3.78
C THR A 148 -6.34 -4.51 -4.00
N HIS A 149 -5.14 -5.08 -4.19
CA HIS A 149 -4.94 -6.52 -4.33
C HIS A 149 -5.09 -7.22 -2.98
N VAL A 150 -4.38 -6.76 -1.96
CA VAL A 150 -4.45 -7.32 -0.60
C VAL A 150 -5.89 -7.29 -0.08
N LYS A 151 -6.57 -6.14 -0.20
CA LYS A 151 -7.98 -6.02 0.18
C LYS A 151 -8.87 -7.04 -0.53
N ARG A 152 -8.80 -7.10 -1.86
CA ARG A 152 -9.61 -8.01 -2.67
C ARG A 152 -9.36 -9.48 -2.36
N LEU A 153 -8.09 -9.88 -2.31
CA LEU A 153 -7.73 -11.27 -2.09
C LEU A 153 -8.02 -11.72 -0.66
N SER A 154 -7.71 -10.90 0.34
CA SER A 154 -8.02 -11.22 1.74
C SER A 154 -9.52 -11.41 1.96
N TYR A 155 -10.35 -10.58 1.32
CA TYR A 155 -11.80 -10.72 1.33
C TYR A 155 -12.24 -12.03 0.65
N ARG A 156 -11.76 -12.31 -0.58
CA ARG A 156 -12.07 -13.54 -1.33
C ARG A 156 -11.62 -14.81 -0.59
N LEU A 157 -10.45 -14.76 0.01
CA LEU A 157 -9.91 -15.85 0.82
C LEU A 157 -10.63 -16.00 2.18
N GLY A 158 -11.58 -15.12 2.51
CA GLY A 158 -12.34 -15.16 3.75
C GLY A 158 -11.46 -14.93 5.00
N LEU A 159 -10.39 -14.17 4.86
CA LEU A 159 -9.50 -13.77 5.96
C LEU A 159 -10.00 -12.51 6.67
N THR A 160 -10.84 -11.74 6.01
CA THR A 160 -11.53 -10.57 6.54
C THR A 160 -12.96 -10.48 5.99
N LYS A 161 -13.83 -9.77 6.70
CA LYS A 161 -15.16 -9.37 6.23
C LYS A 161 -15.24 -7.89 5.91
N HIS A 162 -14.15 -7.17 6.13
CA HIS A 162 -14.06 -5.73 5.98
C HIS A 162 -13.54 -5.33 4.59
N LEU A 163 -13.87 -4.09 4.19
CA LEU A 163 -13.43 -3.45 2.94
C LEU A 163 -12.61 -2.18 3.21
N ASP A 164 -12.68 -1.70 4.43
CA ASP A 164 -11.85 -0.60 4.91
C ASP A 164 -10.41 -1.10 5.11
N PRO A 165 -9.40 -0.44 4.53
CA PRO A 165 -8.02 -0.92 4.59
C PRO A 165 -7.48 -1.07 6.02
N VAL A 166 -7.85 -0.17 6.94
CA VAL A 166 -7.39 -0.22 8.33
C VAL A 166 -7.95 -1.45 9.04
N ARG A 167 -9.23 -1.74 8.85
CA ARG A 167 -9.86 -2.94 9.42
C ARG A 167 -9.33 -4.23 8.82
N VAL A 168 -9.04 -4.22 7.51
CA VAL A 168 -8.41 -5.37 6.84
C VAL A 168 -7.02 -5.63 7.43
N GLU A 169 -6.20 -4.59 7.61
CA GLU A 169 -4.90 -4.68 8.27
C GLU A 169 -5.04 -5.29 9.67
N GLN A 170 -5.97 -4.77 10.49
CA GLN A 170 -6.22 -5.28 11.85
C GLN A 170 -6.61 -6.75 11.90
N ASP A 171 -7.37 -7.25 10.92
CA ASP A 171 -7.69 -8.66 10.82
C ASP A 171 -6.47 -9.49 10.44
N LEU A 172 -5.67 -9.03 9.48
CA LEU A 172 -4.52 -9.75 8.96
C LEU A 172 -3.38 -9.86 9.99
N ILE A 173 -3.09 -8.82 10.74
CA ILE A 173 -2.04 -8.85 11.79
C ILE A 173 -2.34 -9.85 12.90
N LYS A 174 -3.62 -10.17 13.17
CA LYS A 174 -4.03 -11.21 14.14
C LYS A 174 -3.84 -12.63 13.59
N LEU A 175 -3.84 -12.79 12.27
CA LEU A 175 -3.80 -14.09 11.59
C LEU A 175 -2.38 -14.49 11.19
N LEU A 176 -1.51 -13.52 10.88
CA LEU A 176 -0.21 -13.73 10.27
C LEU A 176 0.93 -13.46 11.26
N PRO A 177 2.04 -14.20 11.18
CA PRO A 177 3.26 -13.89 11.92
C PRO A 177 3.83 -12.54 11.49
N ARG A 178 4.34 -11.75 12.45
CA ARG A 178 4.87 -10.41 12.21
C ARG A 178 5.95 -10.32 11.11
N PRO A 179 6.93 -11.25 11.04
CA PRO A 179 7.96 -11.22 9.99
C PRO A 179 7.41 -11.37 8.57
N ASP A 180 6.18 -11.86 8.42
CA ASP A 180 5.56 -12.11 7.12
C ASP A 180 4.66 -10.98 6.61
N TRP A 181 4.41 -9.94 7.40
CA TRP A 181 3.40 -8.93 7.09
C TRP A 181 3.64 -8.20 5.76
N GLU A 182 4.87 -7.73 5.52
CA GLU A 182 5.19 -7.02 4.27
C GLU A 182 5.21 -7.98 3.07
N ASN A 183 5.92 -9.09 3.18
CA ASN A 183 6.01 -10.08 2.11
C ASN A 183 4.66 -10.74 1.80
N TRP A 184 3.74 -10.82 2.77
CA TRP A 184 2.36 -11.20 2.50
C TRP A 184 1.70 -10.28 1.48
N SER A 185 1.83 -8.97 1.70
CA SER A 185 1.26 -7.95 0.80
C SER A 185 1.82 -8.08 -0.60
N ILE A 186 3.13 -8.19 -0.73
CA ILE A 186 3.82 -8.34 -2.01
C ILE A 186 3.36 -9.62 -2.74
N ARG A 187 3.35 -10.76 -2.05
CA ARG A 187 2.91 -12.04 -2.61
C ARG A 187 1.45 -12.03 -3.07
N LEU A 188 0.56 -11.35 -2.32
CA LEU A 188 -0.83 -11.19 -2.75
C LEU A 188 -0.95 -10.28 -3.98
N ILE A 189 -0.09 -9.27 -4.15
CA ILE A 189 -0.04 -8.46 -5.36
C ILE A 189 0.36 -9.34 -6.56
N TYR A 190 1.43 -10.14 -6.43
CA TYR A 190 1.85 -11.08 -7.49
C TYR A 190 0.73 -12.06 -7.85
N HIS A 191 0.12 -12.70 -6.84
CA HIS A 191 -0.97 -13.64 -7.05
C HIS A 191 -2.21 -12.98 -7.66
N GLY A 192 -2.49 -11.74 -7.27
CA GLY A 192 -3.59 -10.95 -7.79
C GLY A 192 -3.42 -10.49 -9.24
N ARG A 193 -2.17 -10.33 -9.68
CA ARG A 193 -1.82 -10.02 -11.08
C ARG A 193 -1.82 -11.29 -11.95
N ALA A 194 -1.22 -12.38 -11.46
CA ALA A 194 -1.01 -13.59 -12.23
C ALA A 194 -2.24 -14.52 -12.31
N VAL A 195 -2.98 -14.66 -11.21
CA VAL A 195 -4.03 -15.68 -11.07
C VAL A 195 -5.37 -15.08 -10.64
N CYS A 196 -5.41 -14.38 -9.48
CA CYS A 196 -6.65 -13.90 -8.90
C CYS A 196 -7.04 -12.51 -9.41
N ASN A 197 -7.25 -12.37 -10.72
CA ASN A 197 -7.63 -11.12 -11.36
C ASN A 197 -8.96 -10.57 -10.82
N ALA A 198 -9.15 -9.24 -10.91
CA ALA A 198 -10.32 -8.58 -10.36
C ALA A 198 -11.62 -9.05 -11.05
N ARG A 199 -11.64 -9.08 -12.38
CA ARG A 199 -12.82 -9.39 -13.18
C ARG A 199 -12.97 -10.88 -13.45
N LYS A 200 -11.88 -11.58 -13.80
CA LYS A 200 -11.89 -12.98 -14.23
C LYS A 200 -10.74 -13.76 -13.58
N PRO A 201 -10.89 -14.17 -12.31
CA PRO A 201 -9.89 -14.98 -11.64
C PRO A 201 -9.82 -16.38 -12.25
N ALA A 202 -8.60 -16.91 -12.40
CA ALA A 202 -8.33 -18.24 -12.94
C ALA A 202 -8.34 -19.28 -11.80
N CYS A 203 -9.53 -19.59 -11.27
CA CYS A 203 -9.68 -20.48 -10.12
C CYS A 203 -9.30 -21.93 -10.42
N ASP A 204 -9.42 -22.35 -11.68
CA ASP A 204 -9.04 -23.66 -12.21
C ASP A 204 -7.56 -23.98 -12.03
N ARG A 205 -6.69 -22.98 -12.11
CA ARG A 205 -5.23 -23.11 -11.93
C ARG A 205 -4.72 -22.54 -10.60
N CYS A 206 -5.63 -22.12 -9.70
CA CYS A 206 -5.26 -21.49 -8.46
C CYS A 206 -4.93 -22.54 -7.38
N LEU A 207 -3.68 -22.59 -6.92
CA LEU A 207 -3.24 -23.50 -5.87
C LEU A 207 -3.79 -23.16 -4.47
N LEU A 208 -4.62 -22.11 -4.36
CA LEU A 208 -5.33 -21.75 -3.13
C LEU A 208 -6.84 -22.03 -3.24
N ALA A 209 -7.32 -22.63 -4.34
CA ALA A 209 -8.74 -22.77 -4.61
C ALA A 209 -9.49 -23.61 -3.55
N ASP A 210 -8.89 -24.67 -3.07
CA ASP A 210 -9.43 -25.56 -2.01
C ASP A 210 -9.56 -24.86 -0.64
N LEU A 211 -8.76 -23.84 -0.39
CA LEU A 211 -8.80 -23.01 0.82
C LEU A 211 -9.66 -21.74 0.67
N CYS A 212 -10.09 -21.43 -0.55
CA CYS A 212 -10.76 -20.19 -0.90
C CYS A 212 -12.29 -20.35 -0.92
N PRO A 213 -13.03 -19.71 0.00
CA PRO A 213 -14.50 -19.79 0.00
C PRO A 213 -15.14 -19.13 -1.21
N SER A 214 -14.40 -18.29 -1.95
CA SER A 214 -14.84 -17.62 -3.18
C SER A 214 -14.42 -18.36 -4.45
N ALA A 215 -13.77 -19.52 -4.36
CA ALA A 215 -13.33 -20.26 -5.53
C ALA A 215 -14.53 -20.57 -6.43
N PHE A 216 -14.33 -20.40 -7.74
CA PHE A 216 -15.33 -20.61 -8.78
C PHE A 216 -16.61 -19.74 -8.72
N ASN A 217 -16.79 -18.99 -7.60
CA ASN A 217 -17.88 -17.99 -7.48
C ASN A 217 -17.36 -16.67 -6.89
N PRO A 218 -16.42 -15.98 -7.53
CA PRO A 218 -15.82 -14.75 -7.02
C PRO A 218 -16.83 -13.60 -6.87
N ALA A 219 -17.94 -13.65 -7.59
CA ALA A 219 -18.99 -12.65 -7.51
C ALA A 219 -19.82 -12.74 -6.21
N ALA A 220 -19.92 -13.93 -5.61
CA ALA A 220 -20.62 -14.11 -4.32
C ALA A 220 -19.89 -13.40 -3.16
N HIS A 221 -18.56 -13.25 -3.30
CA HIS A 221 -17.68 -12.62 -2.33
C HIS A 221 -16.96 -11.41 -2.94
N SER A 222 -17.63 -10.65 -3.82
CA SER A 222 -17.11 -9.39 -4.35
C SER A 222 -17.62 -8.22 -3.51
N PRO A 223 -16.76 -7.29 -3.11
CA PRO A 223 -17.13 -6.11 -2.33
C PRO A 223 -18.21 -5.23 -2.97
N THR A 224 -18.33 -5.30 -4.30
CA THR A 224 -19.21 -4.42 -5.08
C THR A 224 -20.70 -4.82 -5.08
N LYS A 225 -21.06 -6.02 -4.57
CA LYS A 225 -22.47 -6.49 -4.61
C LYS A 225 -23.29 -6.18 -3.35
N LYS A 226 -22.74 -5.59 -2.30
CA LYS A 226 -23.48 -5.22 -1.07
C LYS A 226 -23.84 -3.74 -0.93
N LEU A 227 -23.60 -2.93 -1.94
CA LEU A 227 -24.27 -1.63 -2.07
C LEU A 227 -25.65 -1.85 -2.71
N GLY A 228 -26.52 -2.57 -2.01
CA GLY A 228 -27.95 -2.42 -2.17
C GLY A 228 -28.26 -0.95 -1.91
N LYS A 229 -29.03 -0.36 -2.82
CA LYS A 229 -29.58 1.00 -2.74
C LYS A 229 -30.17 1.28 -1.35
N THR A 230 -29.36 1.70 -0.42
CA THR A 230 -29.80 2.51 0.70
C THR A 230 -29.70 3.94 0.17
N SER A 231 -30.81 4.50 -0.20
CA SER A 231 -30.96 5.91 -0.52
C SER A 231 -30.26 6.71 0.58
N ILE A 232 -29.19 7.40 0.21
CA ILE A 232 -28.65 8.47 1.03
C ILE A 232 -29.73 9.53 0.98
N GLN A 233 -30.62 9.53 1.97
CA GLN A 233 -31.44 10.68 2.26
C GLN A 233 -30.46 11.77 2.71
N ASP A 234 -30.30 12.78 1.86
CA ASP A 234 -29.68 14.05 2.14
C ASP A 234 -30.31 14.65 3.40
N THR A 235 -29.81 14.31 4.57
CA THR A 235 -30.25 14.98 5.79
C THR A 235 -29.61 16.38 5.80
N ALA A 236 -30.45 17.38 6.09
CA ALA A 236 -30.05 18.79 6.15
C ALA A 236 -28.82 19.07 7.07
N ALA A 237 -28.48 18.13 7.96
CA ALA A 237 -27.29 18.13 8.80
C ALA A 237 -25.97 18.04 8.01
N SER A 238 -25.91 17.21 6.94
CA SER A 238 -24.69 17.06 6.12
C SER A 238 -24.38 18.30 5.28
N LYS A 239 -25.42 19.02 4.85
CA LYS A 239 -25.25 20.30 4.11
C LYS A 239 -24.79 21.45 5.01
N LYS A 240 -25.10 21.39 6.31
CA LYS A 240 -24.70 22.41 7.28
C LYS A 240 -23.21 22.25 7.69
N LEU A 241 -22.72 21.00 7.77
CA LEU A 241 -21.34 20.70 8.11
C LEU A 241 -20.36 21.08 6.97
N LEU A 242 -20.76 20.88 5.70
CA LEU A 242 -19.96 21.28 4.54
C LEU A 242 -19.89 22.80 4.35
N LYS A 243 -20.91 23.54 4.78
CA LYS A 243 -20.88 25.01 4.75
C LYS A 243 -20.05 25.64 5.87
N SER A 244 -19.94 25.01 7.05
CA SER A 244 -19.11 25.52 8.14
C SER A 244 -17.60 25.34 7.85
N VAL A 245 -17.22 24.25 7.19
CA VAL A 245 -15.83 24.00 6.80
C VAL A 245 -15.37 24.93 5.67
N ALA A 246 -16.27 25.35 4.79
CA ALA A 246 -15.94 26.30 3.71
C ALA A 246 -15.80 27.75 4.22
N LEU A 247 -16.48 28.14 5.31
CA LEU A 247 -16.40 29.47 5.89
C LEU A 247 -15.14 29.70 6.75
N GLU A 248 -14.51 28.64 7.26
CA GLU A 248 -13.28 28.73 8.05
C GLU A 248 -11.99 28.82 7.19
N GLN A 249 -12.10 28.54 5.88
CA GLN A 249 -10.96 28.66 4.95
C GLN A 249 -10.81 30.05 4.33
N ASP A 250 -11.82 30.91 4.40
CA ASP A 250 -11.78 32.28 3.84
C ASP A 250 -11.31 33.37 4.82
N ILE A 251 -10.94 33.04 6.06
CA ILE A 251 -10.52 34.00 7.09
C ILE A 251 -8.99 34.03 7.32
N GLN A 252 -8.21 33.28 6.57
CA GLN A 252 -6.73 33.29 6.70
C GLN A 252 -5.99 33.84 5.47
N VAL A 253 -6.62 34.71 4.69
CA VAL A 253 -5.92 35.48 3.63
C VAL A 253 -6.35 36.96 3.75
N THR A 254 -5.80 37.64 4.75
CA THR A 254 -5.58 39.09 4.75
C THR A 254 -4.34 39.38 5.60
#